data_f651d36a22c3070ba13e1e1f6c66e031
#
_entry.id   f651d36a22c3070ba13e1e1f6c66e031
#
_cell.length_a   1.000
_cell.length_b   1.000
_cell.length_c   1.000
_cell.angle_alpha   90.00
_cell.angle_beta   90.00
_cell.angle_gamma   90.00
#
_symmetry.space_group_name_H-M   'P 1'
#
loop_
_entity.id
_entity.type
_entity.pdbx_description
1 polymer ?
#
loop_
_entity_poly.entity_id
_entity_poly.type
_entity_poly.pdbx_seq_one_letter_code
_entity_poly.pdbx_strand_id
1 'polypeptide(L)'
;MDFRSDTVTQPTQAMREAMFTAPVGDDVYGDDPTVNELEQFAAELAGFEAAMFTTSGTQANLLGLMAHCERGDEYLCGQQAHNYKYEAGGAAVLGSIQPQPIENNPDGTLPFDKLEAAIKPDDAHFARTRLLSLENTINGKVIPLSYLAEAREFVNKHNLQMHLDLSLIHISEPTRPQCI
;
A
#
# COMPACT_ATOMS: atom_id res chain seq x y z
N MET A 1 -11.94 -14.81 20.68
CA MET A 1 -11.23 -14.42 19.44
C MET A 1 -11.60 -12.98 19.18
N ASP A 2 -10.62 -12.09 18.91
CA ASP A 2 -10.83 -10.65 18.71
C ASP A 2 -10.53 -10.30 17.28
N PHE A 3 -11.52 -9.78 16.55
CA PHE A 3 -11.44 -9.41 15.12
C PHE A 3 -11.52 -7.90 14.88
N ARG A 4 -11.30 -7.09 15.92
CA ARG A 4 -11.38 -5.62 15.76
C ARG A 4 -10.31 -5.04 14.84
N SER A 5 -9.09 -5.60 14.89
CA SER A 5 -7.94 -5.14 14.12
C SER A 5 -6.82 -6.20 14.18
N ASP A 6 -5.98 -6.26 13.17
CA ASP A 6 -4.72 -7.00 13.18
C ASP A 6 -3.79 -6.53 14.31
N THR A 7 -3.82 -5.23 14.65
CA THR A 7 -3.00 -4.62 15.67
C THR A 7 -3.23 -5.18 17.09
N VAL A 8 -4.33 -5.90 17.35
CA VAL A 8 -4.58 -6.57 18.62
C VAL A 8 -3.98 -7.98 18.70
N THR A 9 -3.44 -8.50 17.60
CA THR A 9 -2.77 -9.80 17.59
C THR A 9 -1.48 -9.76 18.40
N GLN A 10 -1.13 -10.91 18.99
CA GLN A 10 0.08 -11.03 19.79
C GLN A 10 1.04 -12.03 19.15
N PRO A 11 2.35 -11.79 19.18
CA PRO A 11 3.30 -12.77 18.69
C PRO A 11 3.23 -14.06 19.51
N THR A 12 3.37 -15.18 18.82
CA THR A 12 3.47 -16.50 19.47
C THR A 12 4.74 -16.61 20.31
N GLN A 13 4.85 -17.65 21.14
CA GLN A 13 6.07 -17.89 21.91
C GLN A 13 7.27 -18.10 20.97
N ALA A 14 7.11 -18.89 19.91
CA ALA A 14 8.18 -19.12 18.93
C ALA A 14 8.63 -17.80 18.24
N MET A 15 7.69 -16.92 17.90
CA MET A 15 8.02 -15.59 17.35
C MET A 15 8.82 -14.74 18.35
N ARG A 16 8.44 -14.77 19.64
CA ARG A 16 9.17 -14.05 20.69
C ARG A 16 10.60 -14.59 20.86
N GLU A 17 10.78 -15.89 20.81
CA GLU A 17 12.10 -16.54 20.89
C GLU A 17 12.96 -16.18 19.68
N ALA A 18 12.39 -16.21 18.47
CA ALA A 18 13.06 -15.79 17.23
C ALA A 18 13.52 -14.31 17.33
N MET A 19 12.65 -13.41 17.78
CA MET A 19 12.99 -12.00 17.99
C MET A 19 14.11 -11.80 19.01
N PHE A 20 14.08 -12.57 20.11
CA PHE A 20 15.08 -12.49 21.18
C PHE A 20 16.47 -12.97 20.74
N THR A 21 16.53 -13.97 19.87
CA THR A 21 17.76 -14.60 19.39
C THR A 21 18.25 -14.08 18.04
N ALA A 22 17.48 -13.21 17.37
CA ALA A 22 17.83 -12.68 16.08
C ALA A 22 19.18 -11.94 16.13
N PRO A 23 20.11 -12.22 15.21
CA PRO A 23 21.30 -11.39 15.07
C PRO A 23 20.87 -10.00 14.60
N VAL A 24 21.54 -8.98 15.11
CA VAL A 24 21.29 -7.57 14.79
C VAL A 24 22.56 -6.91 14.29
N GLY A 25 22.42 -5.86 13.52
CA GLY A 25 23.50 -5.05 13.00
C GLY A 25 23.06 -3.61 12.76
N ASP A 26 23.96 -2.76 12.29
CA ASP A 26 23.66 -1.38 11.97
C ASP A 26 23.06 -1.30 10.54
N ASP A 27 21.77 -0.98 10.48
CA ASP A 27 21.03 -0.87 9.23
C ASP A 27 21.56 0.25 8.31
N VAL A 28 22.14 1.31 8.87
CA VAL A 28 22.77 2.40 8.10
C VAL A 28 23.91 1.89 7.22
N TYR A 29 24.63 0.88 7.68
CA TYR A 29 25.71 0.22 6.91
C TYR A 29 25.24 -1.04 6.17
N GLY A 30 23.96 -1.40 6.29
CA GLY A 30 23.45 -2.65 5.72
C GLY A 30 23.99 -3.90 6.45
N ASP A 31 24.40 -3.78 7.70
CA ASP A 31 25.04 -4.84 8.47
C ASP A 31 24.04 -5.71 9.26
N ASP A 32 22.74 -5.35 9.29
CA ASP A 32 21.74 -6.16 9.97
C ASP A 32 21.34 -7.38 9.11
N PRO A 33 21.77 -8.59 9.47
CA PRO A 33 21.52 -9.77 8.65
C PRO A 33 20.05 -10.18 8.65
N THR A 34 19.31 -9.90 9.73
CA THR A 34 17.90 -10.27 9.86
C THR A 34 17.03 -9.37 8.98
N VAL A 35 17.30 -8.08 8.92
CA VAL A 35 16.61 -7.14 8.03
C VAL A 35 16.92 -7.47 6.57
N ASN A 36 18.19 -7.69 6.23
CA ASN A 36 18.60 -8.02 4.86
C ASN A 36 17.93 -9.31 4.36
N GLU A 37 17.88 -10.36 5.19
CA GLU A 37 17.20 -11.62 4.86
C GLU A 37 15.70 -11.43 4.66
N LEU A 38 15.04 -10.63 5.54
CA LEU A 38 13.63 -10.33 5.43
C LEU A 38 13.29 -9.59 4.12
N GLU A 39 14.06 -8.57 3.79
CA GLU A 39 13.85 -7.78 2.57
C GLU A 39 14.06 -8.62 1.31
N GLN A 40 15.13 -9.42 1.27
CA GLN A 40 15.34 -10.34 0.16
C GLN A 40 14.21 -11.36 0.03
N PHE A 41 13.83 -12.00 1.12
CA PHE A 41 12.73 -12.98 1.13
C PHE A 41 11.42 -12.35 0.66
N ALA A 42 11.08 -11.15 1.14
CA ALA A 42 9.85 -10.47 0.76
C ALA A 42 9.84 -10.09 -0.73
N ALA A 43 10.96 -9.61 -1.26
CA ALA A 43 11.10 -9.27 -2.67
C ALA A 43 10.93 -10.52 -3.57
N GLU A 44 11.61 -11.63 -3.22
CA GLU A 44 11.51 -12.90 -3.95
C GLU A 44 10.08 -13.47 -3.91
N LEU A 45 9.47 -13.49 -2.73
CA LEU A 45 8.10 -14.01 -2.54
C LEU A 45 7.06 -13.23 -3.34
N ALA A 46 7.19 -11.90 -3.40
CA ALA A 46 6.28 -11.03 -4.11
C ALA A 46 6.63 -10.85 -5.60
N GLY A 47 7.80 -11.34 -6.05
CA GLY A 47 8.26 -11.21 -7.44
C GLY A 47 8.66 -9.77 -7.81
N PHE A 48 9.14 -9.00 -6.84
CA PHE A 48 9.64 -7.63 -7.04
C PHE A 48 11.17 -7.57 -7.02
N GLU A 49 11.70 -6.49 -7.57
CA GLU A 49 13.14 -6.23 -7.64
C GLU A 49 13.77 -6.04 -6.24
N ALA A 50 13.05 -5.39 -5.34
CA ALA A 50 13.49 -5.09 -3.99
C ALA A 50 12.29 -4.97 -3.03
N ALA A 51 12.58 -5.08 -1.74
CA ALA A 51 11.67 -4.76 -0.66
C ALA A 51 12.40 -3.88 0.38
N MET A 52 11.64 -3.17 1.18
CA MET A 52 12.16 -2.37 2.28
C MET A 52 11.33 -2.60 3.54
N PHE A 53 12.00 -2.92 4.64
CA PHE A 53 11.35 -3.03 5.93
C PHE A 53 10.97 -1.65 6.48
N THR A 54 9.76 -1.52 7.01
CA THR A 54 9.27 -0.31 7.68
C THR A 54 8.66 -0.66 9.03
N THR A 55 8.66 0.30 9.95
CA THR A 55 8.18 0.07 11.32
C THR A 55 6.66 0.10 11.46
N SER A 56 5.93 0.53 10.43
CA SER A 56 4.46 0.54 10.40
C SER A 56 3.91 0.57 9.00
N GLY A 57 2.66 0.09 8.82
CA GLY A 57 1.92 0.20 7.56
C GLY A 57 1.70 1.64 7.12
N THR A 58 1.44 2.56 8.06
CA THR A 58 1.33 4.00 7.78
C THR A 58 2.63 4.56 7.17
N GLN A 59 3.79 4.14 7.68
CA GLN A 59 5.07 4.51 7.10
C GLN A 59 5.26 3.91 5.71
N ALA A 60 4.90 2.64 5.53
CA ALA A 60 4.97 1.96 4.23
C ALA A 60 4.13 2.68 3.17
N ASN A 61 2.88 3.01 3.49
CA ASN A 61 2.01 3.75 2.59
C ASN A 61 2.58 5.12 2.23
N LEU A 62 3.03 5.88 3.21
CA LEU A 62 3.61 7.20 2.96
C LEU A 62 4.83 7.11 2.04
N LEU A 63 5.74 6.18 2.30
CA LEU A 63 6.92 5.98 1.46
C LEU A 63 6.54 5.52 0.04
N GLY A 64 5.55 4.62 -0.09
CA GLY A 64 5.02 4.22 -1.39
C GLY A 64 4.45 5.39 -2.19
N LEU A 65 3.69 6.28 -1.54
CA LEU A 65 3.18 7.50 -2.19
C LEU A 65 4.32 8.45 -2.60
N MET A 66 5.29 8.68 -1.70
CA MET A 66 6.44 9.57 -1.96
C MET A 66 7.42 9.01 -2.99
N ALA A 67 7.48 7.68 -3.19
CA ALA A 67 8.30 7.08 -4.23
C ALA A 67 7.77 7.34 -5.64
N HIS A 68 6.47 7.61 -5.78
CA HIS A 68 5.79 7.81 -7.06
C HIS A 68 5.37 9.26 -7.33
N CYS A 69 5.29 10.09 -6.28
CA CYS A 69 4.81 11.46 -6.37
C CYS A 69 5.82 12.45 -5.81
N GLU A 70 5.97 13.57 -6.48
CA GLU A 70 6.71 14.74 -6.01
C GLU A 70 5.78 15.70 -5.24
N ARG A 71 6.38 16.69 -4.59
CA ARG A 71 5.62 17.75 -3.93
C ARG A 71 4.76 18.50 -4.94
N GLY A 72 3.46 18.60 -4.66
CA GLY A 72 2.48 19.24 -5.54
C GLY A 72 1.83 18.30 -6.54
N ASP A 73 2.24 17.03 -6.60
CA ASP A 73 1.54 16.00 -7.37
C ASP A 73 0.24 15.57 -6.67
N GLU A 74 -0.58 14.84 -7.38
CA GLU A 74 -1.85 14.28 -6.93
C GLU A 74 -1.88 12.77 -7.10
N TYR A 75 -2.52 12.08 -6.15
CA TYR A 75 -2.85 10.67 -6.28
C TYR A 75 -4.36 10.43 -6.19
N LEU A 76 -4.87 9.54 -7.03
CA LEU A 76 -6.26 9.07 -6.98
C LEU A 76 -6.35 7.95 -5.95
N CYS A 77 -7.37 7.99 -5.09
CA CYS A 77 -7.60 6.96 -4.07
C CYS A 77 -9.08 6.77 -3.77
N GLY A 78 -9.42 5.69 -3.09
CA GLY A 78 -10.78 5.50 -2.59
C GLY A 78 -11.12 6.47 -1.45
N GLN A 79 -12.37 6.95 -1.40
CA GLN A 79 -12.88 7.75 -0.27
C GLN A 79 -12.76 7.02 1.07
N GLN A 80 -12.70 5.68 1.05
CA GLN A 80 -12.55 4.85 2.23
C GLN A 80 -11.13 4.31 2.42
N ALA A 81 -10.18 4.66 1.54
CA ALA A 81 -8.81 4.19 1.60
C ALA A 81 -8.13 4.58 2.91
N HIS A 82 -7.33 3.67 3.47
CA HIS A 82 -6.66 3.86 4.74
C HIS A 82 -5.69 5.04 4.69
N ASN A 83 -4.88 5.13 3.63
CA ASN A 83 -3.90 6.20 3.43
C ASN A 83 -4.52 7.60 3.23
N TYR A 84 -5.80 7.67 2.90
CA TYR A 84 -6.57 8.92 2.85
C TYR A 84 -7.23 9.25 4.19
N LYS A 85 -7.87 8.25 4.81
CA LYS A 85 -8.82 8.49 5.91
C LYS A 85 -8.21 8.33 7.31
N TYR A 86 -7.22 7.44 7.47
CA TYR A 86 -6.78 6.99 8.78
C TYR A 86 -5.28 7.21 9.07
N GLU A 87 -4.57 7.97 8.25
CA GLU A 87 -3.13 8.23 8.38
C GLU A 87 -2.82 9.72 8.65
N ALA A 88 -3.73 10.40 9.35
CA ALA A 88 -3.57 11.81 9.77
C ALA A 88 -3.23 12.78 8.62
N GLY A 89 -3.64 12.46 7.38
CA GLY A 89 -3.31 13.27 6.21
C GLY A 89 -1.84 13.27 5.83
N GLY A 90 -1.10 12.19 6.17
CA GLY A 90 0.34 12.09 6.01
C GLY A 90 0.84 12.43 4.61
N ALA A 91 0.14 11.97 3.58
CA ALA A 91 0.47 12.31 2.18
C ALA A 91 0.51 13.83 1.93
N ALA A 92 -0.49 14.56 2.44
CA ALA A 92 -0.56 16.01 2.29
C ALA A 92 0.44 16.74 3.21
N VAL A 93 0.53 16.33 4.48
CA VAL A 93 1.33 17.03 5.49
C VAL A 93 2.83 16.80 5.32
N LEU A 94 3.24 15.56 5.08
CA LEU A 94 4.66 15.18 4.98
C LEU A 94 5.14 15.11 3.54
N GLY A 95 4.35 14.48 2.64
CA GLY A 95 4.68 14.35 1.23
C GLY A 95 4.38 15.61 0.41
N SER A 96 3.51 16.50 0.88
CA SER A 96 2.94 17.61 0.09
C SER A 96 2.25 17.10 -1.18
N ILE A 97 1.63 15.92 -1.11
CA ILE A 97 0.94 15.23 -2.20
C ILE A 97 -0.57 15.39 -1.98
N GLN A 98 -1.28 15.86 -3.00
CA GLN A 98 -2.71 16.09 -2.91
C GLN A 98 -3.48 14.77 -3.06
N PRO A 99 -4.34 14.36 -2.10
CA PRO A 99 -5.27 13.27 -2.34
C PRO A 99 -6.45 13.72 -3.20
N GLN A 100 -6.84 12.88 -4.16
CA GLN A 100 -8.09 13.02 -4.90
C GLN A 100 -8.96 11.79 -4.62
N PRO A 101 -9.83 11.86 -3.61
CA PRO A 101 -10.67 10.75 -3.23
C PRO A 101 -11.82 10.54 -4.23
N ILE A 102 -12.06 9.27 -4.55
CA ILE A 102 -13.15 8.81 -5.41
C ILE A 102 -14.07 7.93 -4.56
N GLU A 103 -15.36 8.12 -4.67
CA GLU A 103 -16.34 7.31 -3.96
C GLU A 103 -16.26 5.84 -4.40
N ASN A 104 -16.10 4.93 -3.43
CA ASN A 104 -16.02 3.51 -3.70
C ASN A 104 -17.38 2.95 -4.09
N ASN A 105 -17.37 1.99 -5.01
CA ASN A 105 -18.52 1.12 -5.26
C ASN A 105 -18.85 0.28 -4.00
N PRO A 106 -20.07 -0.29 -3.93
CA PRO A 106 -20.47 -1.14 -2.81
C PRO A 106 -19.57 -2.37 -2.58
N ASP A 107 -18.87 -2.85 -3.60
CA ASP A 107 -17.91 -3.95 -3.54
C ASP A 107 -16.48 -3.53 -3.15
N GLY A 108 -16.23 -2.23 -2.99
CA GLY A 108 -14.95 -1.66 -2.62
C GLY A 108 -14.10 -1.16 -3.81
N THR A 109 -14.45 -1.51 -5.03
CA THR A 109 -13.76 -1.04 -6.25
C THR A 109 -13.97 0.46 -6.47
N LEU A 110 -13.20 1.06 -7.37
CA LEU A 110 -13.38 2.44 -7.83
C LEU A 110 -13.92 2.44 -9.26
N PRO A 111 -14.95 3.24 -9.58
CA PRO A 111 -15.49 3.32 -10.94
C PRO A 111 -14.49 4.00 -11.88
N PHE A 112 -14.10 3.32 -12.96
CA PHE A 112 -13.09 3.80 -13.90
C PHE A 112 -13.50 5.10 -14.61
N ASP A 113 -14.77 5.30 -14.88
CA ASP A 113 -15.30 6.54 -15.46
C ASP A 113 -15.07 7.74 -14.52
N LYS A 114 -15.23 7.56 -13.22
CA LYS A 114 -14.93 8.60 -12.23
C LYS A 114 -13.43 8.82 -12.05
N LEU A 115 -12.64 7.75 -12.11
CA LEU A 115 -11.18 7.86 -12.09
C LEU A 115 -10.69 8.66 -13.31
N GLU A 116 -11.16 8.34 -14.51
CA GLU A 116 -10.80 9.05 -15.74
C GLU A 116 -11.20 10.53 -15.71
N ALA A 117 -12.40 10.82 -15.21
CA ALA A 117 -12.90 12.19 -15.05
C ALA A 117 -12.12 13.02 -14.01
N ALA A 118 -11.45 12.35 -13.06
CA ALA A 118 -10.67 13.01 -12.02
C ALA A 118 -9.22 13.33 -12.45
N ILE A 119 -8.71 12.70 -13.51
CA ILE A 119 -7.36 12.99 -14.03
C ILE A 119 -7.31 14.44 -14.52
N LYS A 120 -6.36 15.19 -13.98
CA LYS A 120 -6.21 16.61 -14.33
C LYS A 120 -5.50 16.79 -15.66
N PRO A 121 -5.85 17.84 -16.43
CA PRO A 121 -5.07 18.22 -17.59
C PRO A 121 -3.67 18.71 -17.19
N ASP A 122 -2.72 18.63 -18.10
CA ASP A 122 -1.39 19.22 -17.93
C ASP A 122 -1.48 20.75 -18.08
N ASP A 123 -1.75 21.41 -16.95
CA ASP A 123 -1.99 22.84 -16.88
C ASP A 123 -1.52 23.35 -15.51
N ALA A 124 -0.92 24.53 -15.46
CA ALA A 124 -0.32 25.13 -14.27
C ALA A 124 -1.31 25.39 -13.10
N HIS A 125 -2.63 25.36 -13.36
CA HIS A 125 -3.65 25.54 -12.33
C HIS A 125 -3.98 24.25 -11.56
N PHE A 126 -3.49 23.10 -11.98
CA PHE A 126 -3.84 21.80 -11.40
C PHE A 126 -2.62 21.09 -10.82
N ALA A 127 -2.85 20.33 -9.77
CA ALA A 127 -1.89 19.32 -9.36
C ALA A 127 -1.78 18.22 -10.44
N ARG A 128 -0.58 17.72 -10.68
CA ARG A 128 -0.33 16.69 -11.68
C ARG A 128 -0.74 15.32 -11.14
N THR A 129 -1.74 14.68 -11.73
CA THR A 129 -2.17 13.34 -11.36
C THR A 129 -1.11 12.32 -11.76
N ARG A 130 -0.53 11.58 -10.79
CA ARG A 130 0.62 10.69 -11.00
C ARG A 130 0.36 9.25 -10.62
N LEU A 131 -0.54 8.99 -9.69
CA LEU A 131 -0.64 7.70 -9.02
C LEU A 131 -2.11 7.30 -8.83
N LEU A 132 -2.42 6.02 -9.05
CA LEU A 132 -3.60 5.36 -8.53
C LEU A 132 -3.21 4.52 -7.33
N SER A 133 -3.80 4.81 -6.17
CA SER A 133 -3.65 4.03 -4.94
C SER A 133 -4.88 3.20 -4.69
N LEU A 134 -4.71 1.89 -4.64
CA LEU A 134 -5.75 0.91 -4.29
C LEU A 134 -5.40 0.24 -2.97
N GLU A 135 -6.41 -0.36 -2.33
CA GLU A 135 -6.27 -1.09 -1.07
C GLU A 135 -7.04 -2.42 -1.16
N ASN A 136 -6.39 -3.50 -0.79
CA ASN A 136 -7.00 -4.82 -0.70
C ASN A 136 -6.55 -5.52 0.61
N THR A 137 -7.46 -5.82 1.54
CA THR A 137 -8.91 -5.64 1.48
C THR A 137 -9.31 -4.24 1.92
N ILE A 138 -10.32 -3.65 1.30
CA ILE A 138 -10.86 -2.36 1.73
C ILE A 138 -12.13 -2.56 2.56
N ASN A 139 -12.10 -2.18 3.84
CA ASN A 139 -13.21 -2.35 4.79
C ASN A 139 -13.77 -3.78 4.79
N GLY A 140 -12.90 -4.79 4.77
CA GLY A 140 -13.28 -6.20 4.76
C GLY A 140 -13.83 -6.72 3.41
N LYS A 141 -13.73 -5.95 2.33
CA LYS A 141 -14.12 -6.36 0.99
C LYS A 141 -12.89 -6.72 0.17
N VAL A 142 -12.93 -7.89 -0.44
CA VAL A 142 -11.87 -8.38 -1.33
C VAL A 142 -12.08 -7.84 -2.73
N ILE A 143 -11.13 -7.07 -3.23
CA ILE A 143 -11.14 -6.59 -4.61
C ILE A 143 -10.77 -7.75 -5.54
N PRO A 144 -11.59 -8.03 -6.59
CA PRO A 144 -11.29 -9.10 -7.54
C PRO A 144 -9.99 -8.91 -8.28
N LEU A 145 -9.26 -10.01 -8.55
CA LEU A 145 -8.02 -9.95 -9.34
C LEU A 145 -8.26 -9.42 -10.77
N SER A 146 -9.43 -9.69 -11.35
CA SER A 146 -9.84 -9.11 -12.65
C SER A 146 -9.87 -7.59 -12.61
N TYR A 147 -10.40 -7.00 -11.54
CA TYR A 147 -10.39 -5.55 -11.35
C TYR A 147 -8.97 -4.99 -11.23
N LEU A 148 -8.06 -5.69 -10.54
CA LEU A 148 -6.65 -5.26 -10.45
C LEU A 148 -5.97 -5.31 -11.82
N ALA A 149 -6.30 -6.29 -12.66
CA ALA A 149 -5.81 -6.35 -14.04
C ALA A 149 -6.32 -5.16 -14.87
N GLU A 150 -7.62 -4.85 -14.80
CA GLU A 150 -8.22 -3.68 -15.45
C GLU A 150 -7.61 -2.36 -14.93
N ALA A 151 -7.35 -2.27 -13.63
CA ALA A 151 -6.68 -1.11 -13.03
C ALA A 151 -5.24 -0.94 -13.56
N ARG A 152 -4.51 -2.05 -13.79
CA ARG A 152 -3.20 -2.01 -14.43
C ARG A 152 -3.28 -1.49 -15.86
N GLU A 153 -4.26 -1.93 -16.64
CA GLU A 153 -4.49 -1.41 -17.99
C GLU A 153 -4.85 0.08 -17.97
N PHE A 154 -5.70 0.48 -17.04
CA PHE A 154 -6.10 1.87 -16.85
C PHE A 154 -4.88 2.78 -16.56
N VAL A 155 -4.03 2.42 -15.59
CA VAL A 155 -2.86 3.24 -15.25
C VAL A 155 -1.86 3.31 -16.39
N ASN A 156 -1.68 2.21 -17.15
CA ASN A 156 -0.84 2.19 -18.33
C ASN A 156 -1.37 3.13 -19.43
N LYS A 157 -2.69 3.10 -19.70
CA LYS A 157 -3.37 3.97 -20.68
C LYS A 157 -3.15 5.46 -20.34
N HIS A 158 -3.19 5.81 -19.05
CA HIS A 158 -3.11 7.21 -18.61
C HIS A 158 -1.72 7.63 -18.11
N ASN A 159 -0.70 6.79 -18.31
CA ASN A 159 0.67 7.04 -17.84
C ASN A 159 0.76 7.37 -16.33
N LEU A 160 -0.02 6.66 -15.53
CA LEU A 160 0.00 6.73 -14.08
C LEU A 160 0.84 5.60 -13.49
N GLN A 161 1.31 5.79 -12.27
CA GLN A 161 1.86 4.73 -11.43
C GLN A 161 0.74 4.03 -10.64
N MET A 162 1.04 2.89 -10.02
CA MET A 162 0.08 2.16 -9.20
C MET A 162 0.70 1.75 -7.87
N HIS A 163 0.05 2.12 -6.79
CA HIS A 163 0.31 1.65 -5.44
C HIS A 163 -0.82 0.72 -4.99
N LEU A 164 -0.48 -0.42 -4.41
CA LEU A 164 -1.45 -1.36 -3.86
C LEU A 164 -1.11 -1.64 -2.40
N ASP A 165 -1.95 -1.14 -1.49
CA ASP A 165 -1.89 -1.45 -0.07
C ASP A 165 -2.48 -2.84 0.19
N LEU A 166 -1.65 -3.76 0.67
CA LEU A 166 -2.00 -5.14 1.00
C LEU A 166 -1.87 -5.43 2.50
N SER A 167 -1.85 -4.42 3.34
CA SER A 167 -1.55 -4.55 4.77
C SER A 167 -2.49 -5.49 5.53
N LEU A 168 -3.71 -5.73 5.03
CA LEU A 168 -4.71 -6.60 5.66
C LEU A 168 -4.99 -7.91 4.91
N ILE A 169 -4.25 -8.24 3.87
CA ILE A 169 -4.57 -9.41 3.03
C ILE A 169 -4.50 -10.75 3.80
N HIS A 170 -3.61 -10.89 4.76
CA HIS A 170 -3.45 -12.10 5.58
C HIS A 170 -4.60 -12.31 6.58
N ILE A 171 -5.42 -11.31 6.84
CA ILE A 171 -6.60 -11.40 7.70
C ILE A 171 -7.81 -11.87 6.91
N SER A 172 -7.91 -11.46 5.67
CA SER A 172 -9.04 -11.77 4.80
C SER A 172 -8.96 -13.15 4.15
N GLU A 173 -7.77 -13.78 4.09
CA GLU A 173 -7.58 -15.09 3.50
C GLU A 173 -6.83 -16.08 4.43
N PRO A 174 -7.32 -16.31 5.69
CA PRO A 174 -6.62 -17.16 6.64
C PRO A 174 -6.58 -18.65 6.26
N THR A 175 -7.30 -19.05 5.21
CA THR A 175 -7.47 -20.44 4.79
C THR A 175 -6.86 -20.77 3.43
N ARG A 176 -6.25 -19.78 2.76
CA ARG A 176 -5.56 -20.11 1.50
C ARG A 176 -4.32 -20.93 1.82
N PRO A 177 -4.23 -22.22 1.36
CA PRO A 177 -2.95 -22.92 1.39
C PRO A 177 -1.96 -22.05 0.63
N GLN A 178 -0.78 -21.88 1.18
CA GLN A 178 0.32 -21.23 0.48
C GLN A 178 0.58 -21.98 -0.81
N CYS A 179 -0.13 -21.62 -1.86
CA CYS A 179 0.25 -21.95 -3.21
C CYS A 179 1.18 -20.83 -3.66
N ILE A 180 2.44 -21.07 -3.40
CA ILE A 180 3.55 -20.40 -4.05
C ILE A 180 3.54 -20.82 -5.52
#